data_8f5ff78ed6626b64364d5e413302c33b
#
_entry.id   8f5ff78ed6626b64364d5e413302c33b
#
_cell.length_a   1.000
_cell.length_b   1.000
_cell.length_c   1.000
_cell.angle_alpha   90.00
_cell.angle_beta   90.00
_cell.angle_gamma   90.00
#
_symmetry.space_group_name_H-M   'P 1'
#
loop_
_entity.id
_entity.type
_entity.pdbx_description
1 polymer ?
#
loop_
_entity_poly.entity_id
_entity_poly.type
_entity_poly.pdbx_seq_one_letter_code
_entity_poly.pdbx_strand_id
1 'polypeptide(L)'
;MKAQKSYTFCKLYKGLMMAFKLPESAFMAYMADQNQLREKGHNTVRPMRTHLNRLGIGRRTFEHCVEKCMRMGLLERIPIDGMFEYVWDMRVYDKLLRIVNASNSYLALQDFCDRVFEKEQRSVSSVTEEEIEKLTNQ
;
A
#
# COMPACT_ATOMS: atom_id res chain seq x y z
N MET A 1 -4.20 19.49 18.57
CA MET A 1 -3.51 19.43 17.46
C MET A 1 -2.50 18.32 17.29
N LYS A 2 -2.22 17.61 18.29
CA LYS A 2 -1.25 16.55 18.18
C LYS A 2 -1.69 15.39 17.34
N ALA A 3 -2.97 15.04 17.38
CA ALA A 3 -3.47 13.89 16.67
C ALA A 3 -3.23 13.98 15.17
N GLN A 4 -3.23 15.19 14.65
CA GLN A 4 -3.03 15.36 13.23
C GLN A 4 -1.62 15.07 12.81
N LYS A 5 -0.68 15.21 13.72
CA LYS A 5 0.71 15.01 13.37
C LYS A 5 1.03 13.57 13.03
N SER A 6 0.26 12.62 13.57
CA SER A 6 0.61 11.23 13.40
C SER A 6 0.54 10.81 11.94
N TYR A 7 -0.42 11.29 11.16
CA TYR A 7 -0.47 10.89 9.77
C TYR A 7 0.16 11.90 8.82
N THR A 8 0.55 13.06 9.32
CA THR A 8 1.36 13.92 8.49
C THR A 8 2.76 13.36 8.30
N PHE A 9 3.13 12.36 9.07
CA PHE A 9 4.43 11.73 8.94
C PHE A 9 4.42 10.52 8.02
N CYS A 10 3.28 10.09 7.53
CA CYS A 10 3.23 9.00 6.57
C CYS A 10 3.86 9.49 5.27
N LYS A 11 4.82 8.73 4.76
CA LYS A 11 5.44 9.05 3.49
C LYS A 11 4.52 8.68 2.36
N LEU A 12 4.09 9.69 1.60
CA LEU A 12 3.33 9.47 0.38
C LEU A 12 4.27 9.65 -0.79
N TYR A 13 4.63 8.56 -1.43
CA TYR A 13 5.53 8.60 -2.56
C TYR A 13 4.78 9.06 -3.80
N LYS A 14 5.41 9.95 -4.55
CA LYS A 14 4.80 10.52 -5.74
C LYS A 14 4.37 9.44 -6.73
N GLY A 15 5.20 8.43 -6.93
CA GLY A 15 4.89 7.33 -7.84
C GLY A 15 3.63 6.59 -7.44
N LEU A 16 3.47 6.32 -6.14
CA LEU A 16 2.26 5.66 -5.66
C LEU A 16 1.02 6.50 -5.93
N MET A 17 1.13 7.80 -5.68
CA MET A 17 -0.01 8.71 -5.88
C MET A 17 -0.39 8.83 -7.34
N MET A 18 0.55 8.62 -8.24
CA MET A 18 0.28 8.64 -9.68
C MET A 18 -0.27 7.32 -10.18
N ALA A 19 0.14 6.23 -9.57
CA ALA A 19 -0.25 4.88 -10.02
C ALA A 19 -1.58 4.42 -9.45
N PHE A 20 -1.92 4.88 -8.25
CA PHE A 20 -3.09 4.40 -7.53
C PHE A 20 -3.95 5.57 -7.05
N LYS A 21 -5.22 5.27 -6.75
CA LYS A 21 -6.12 6.27 -6.18
C LYS A 21 -5.59 6.73 -4.83
N LEU A 22 -5.93 7.95 -4.46
CA LEU A 22 -5.44 8.53 -3.22
C LEU A 22 -5.72 7.67 -1.99
N PRO A 23 -6.94 7.13 -1.79
CA PRO A 23 -7.17 6.26 -0.62
C PRO A 23 -6.26 5.04 -0.61
N GLU A 24 -5.97 4.48 -1.78
CA GLU A 24 -5.10 3.29 -1.88
C GLU A 24 -3.66 3.63 -1.52
N SER A 25 -3.13 4.72 -2.07
CA SER A 25 -1.77 5.11 -1.76
C SER A 25 -1.60 5.53 -0.31
N ALA A 26 -2.60 6.21 0.25
CA ALA A 26 -2.58 6.57 1.67
C ALA A 26 -2.64 5.34 2.56
N PHE A 27 -3.44 4.34 2.19
CA PHE A 27 -3.53 3.08 2.91
C PHE A 27 -2.17 2.38 2.93
N MET A 28 -1.50 2.31 1.78
CA MET A 28 -0.19 1.66 1.67
C MET A 28 0.85 2.35 2.56
N ALA A 29 0.88 3.68 2.52
CA ALA A 29 1.80 4.45 3.35
C ALA A 29 1.51 4.25 4.84
N TYR A 30 0.23 4.21 5.20
CA TYR A 30 -0.19 3.99 6.58
C TYR A 30 0.26 2.62 7.08
N MET A 31 0.06 1.58 6.27
CA MET A 31 0.44 0.22 6.67
C MET A 31 1.95 0.08 6.80
N ALA A 32 2.71 0.73 5.91
CA ALA A 32 4.16 0.74 6.01
C ALA A 32 4.62 1.41 7.31
N ASP A 33 3.97 2.51 7.68
CA ASP A 33 4.27 3.21 8.91
C ASP A 33 3.93 2.37 10.14
N GLN A 34 2.77 1.71 10.13
CA GLN A 34 2.39 0.82 11.23
C GLN A 34 3.36 -0.34 11.35
N ASN A 35 3.86 -0.84 10.24
CA ASN A 35 4.84 -1.92 10.27
C ASN A 35 6.14 -1.50 10.95
N GLN A 36 6.59 -0.27 10.72
CA GLN A 36 7.78 0.24 11.39
C GLN A 36 7.58 0.29 12.90
N LEU A 37 6.40 0.73 13.34
CA LEU A 37 6.08 0.76 14.77
C LEU A 37 6.08 -0.65 15.34
N ARG A 38 5.49 -1.59 14.62
CA ARG A 38 5.40 -2.98 15.05
C ARG A 38 6.80 -3.59 15.21
N GLU A 39 7.70 -3.30 14.28
CA GLU A 39 9.07 -3.83 14.36
C GLU A 39 9.87 -3.22 15.50
N LYS A 40 9.47 -2.05 15.96
CA LYS A 40 10.06 -1.44 17.14
C LYS A 40 9.44 -1.92 18.44
N GLY A 41 8.53 -2.88 18.37
CA GLY A 41 7.91 -3.47 19.55
C GLY A 41 6.61 -2.82 19.99
N HIS A 42 6.08 -1.88 19.23
CA HIS A 42 4.81 -1.25 19.57
C HIS A 42 3.64 -2.15 19.21
N ASN A 43 2.59 -2.10 20.01
CA ASN A 43 1.36 -2.81 19.70
C ASN A 43 0.59 -2.03 18.66
N THR A 44 0.40 -2.64 17.48
CA THR A 44 -0.34 -2.01 16.38
C THR A 44 -1.71 -2.66 16.14
N VAL A 45 -2.11 -3.61 16.99
CA VAL A 45 -3.45 -4.20 16.91
C VAL A 45 -4.44 -3.20 17.48
N ARG A 46 -5.39 -2.80 16.64
CA ARG A 46 -6.34 -1.75 17.00
C ARG A 46 -7.71 -2.05 16.45
N PRO A 47 -8.78 -1.51 17.06
CA PRO A 47 -10.11 -1.63 16.47
C PRO A 47 -10.13 -0.98 15.07
N MET A 48 -10.97 -1.53 14.20
CA MET A 48 -11.13 -1.00 12.85
C MET A 48 -11.39 0.51 12.86
N ARG A 49 -12.22 0.96 13.78
CA ARG A 49 -12.58 2.39 13.88
C ARG A 49 -11.35 3.29 13.99
N THR A 50 -10.32 2.83 14.71
CA THR A 50 -9.10 3.60 14.89
C THR A 50 -8.39 3.79 13.53
N HIS A 51 -8.30 2.71 12.75
CA HIS A 51 -7.68 2.80 11.42
C HIS A 51 -8.48 3.70 10.49
N LEU A 52 -9.80 3.58 10.52
CA LEU A 52 -10.67 4.40 9.67
C LEU A 52 -10.53 5.89 10.00
N ASN A 53 -10.49 6.22 11.29
CA ASN A 53 -10.35 7.61 11.71
C ASN A 53 -9.01 8.19 11.29
N ARG A 54 -7.95 7.41 11.41
CA ARG A 54 -6.61 7.87 11.03
C ARG A 54 -6.48 8.11 9.55
N LEU A 55 -7.11 7.27 8.75
CA LEU A 55 -7.05 7.38 7.30
C LEU A 55 -8.12 8.30 6.74
N GLY A 56 -9.15 8.60 7.52
CA GLY A 56 -10.23 9.45 7.04
C GLY A 56 -11.07 8.79 5.95
N ILE A 57 -11.23 7.47 5.99
CA ILE A 57 -11.99 6.73 4.99
C ILE A 57 -13.06 5.88 5.64
N GLY A 58 -14.04 5.44 4.85
CA GLY A 58 -15.08 4.57 5.33
C GLY A 58 -14.65 3.11 5.34
N ARG A 59 -15.48 2.28 5.95
CA ARG A 59 -15.19 0.87 6.12
C ARG A 59 -15.06 0.13 4.78
N ARG A 60 -15.96 0.41 3.85
CA ARG A 60 -15.91 -0.26 2.55
C ARG A 60 -14.62 0.04 1.81
N THR A 61 -14.19 1.29 1.82
CA THR A 61 -12.94 1.69 1.17
C THR A 61 -11.76 1.00 1.83
N PHE A 62 -11.76 0.94 3.16
CA PHE A 62 -10.70 0.26 3.90
C PHE A 62 -10.63 -1.22 3.54
N GLU A 63 -11.78 -1.90 3.54
CA GLU A 63 -11.83 -3.33 3.20
C GLU A 63 -11.37 -3.58 1.77
N HIS A 64 -11.73 -2.69 0.85
CA HIS A 64 -11.27 -2.79 -0.53
C HIS A 64 -9.74 -2.68 -0.60
N CYS A 65 -9.16 -1.74 0.14
CA CYS A 65 -7.70 -1.58 0.17
C CYS A 65 -7.02 -2.81 0.77
N VAL A 66 -7.61 -3.37 1.82
CA VAL A 66 -7.07 -4.59 2.43
C VAL A 66 -7.05 -5.72 1.41
N GLU A 67 -8.16 -5.96 0.74
CA GLU A 67 -8.25 -7.05 -0.23
C GLU A 67 -7.28 -6.86 -1.39
N LYS A 68 -7.20 -5.64 -1.90
CA LYS A 68 -6.30 -5.35 -3.01
C LYS A 68 -4.85 -5.57 -2.60
N CYS A 69 -4.46 -5.08 -1.44
CA CYS A 69 -3.07 -5.24 -0.98
C CYS A 69 -2.73 -6.68 -0.63
N MET A 70 -3.71 -7.45 -0.15
CA MET A 70 -3.49 -8.88 0.07
C MET A 70 -3.27 -9.59 -1.26
N ARG A 71 -4.06 -9.26 -2.27
CA ARG A 71 -3.93 -9.83 -3.61
C ARG A 71 -2.58 -9.50 -4.23
N MET A 72 -2.09 -8.28 -3.98
CA MET A 72 -0.79 -7.83 -4.48
C MET A 72 0.39 -8.44 -3.71
N GLY A 73 0.13 -9.14 -2.62
CA GLY A 73 1.18 -9.75 -1.82
C GLY A 73 1.85 -8.81 -0.84
N LEU A 74 1.24 -7.63 -0.61
CA LEU A 74 1.80 -6.61 0.27
C LEU A 74 1.38 -6.78 1.72
N LEU A 75 0.24 -7.42 1.95
CA LEU A 75 -0.41 -7.41 3.25
C LEU A 75 -0.92 -8.78 3.63
N GLU A 76 -0.74 -9.10 4.90
CA GLU A 76 -1.34 -10.27 5.51
C GLU A 76 -2.08 -9.80 6.75
N ARG A 77 -3.20 -10.42 7.09
CA ARG A 77 -3.89 -10.06 8.33
C ARG A 77 -4.09 -11.29 9.18
N ILE A 78 -3.85 -11.12 10.47
CA ILE A 78 -3.88 -12.20 11.45
C ILE A 78 -4.94 -11.86 12.49
N PRO A 79 -5.94 -12.72 12.69
CA PRO A 79 -6.97 -12.45 13.71
C PRO A 79 -6.38 -12.54 15.11
N ILE A 80 -6.66 -11.53 15.93
CA ILE A 80 -6.21 -11.48 17.32
C ILE A 80 -7.32 -10.86 18.15
N ASP A 81 -7.94 -11.65 19.04
CA ASP A 81 -8.95 -11.15 20.00
C ASP A 81 -10.04 -10.28 19.37
N GLY A 82 -10.61 -10.78 18.27
CA GLY A 82 -11.70 -10.05 17.59
C GLY A 82 -11.25 -8.89 16.74
N MET A 83 -9.94 -8.66 16.65
CA MET A 83 -9.36 -7.64 15.79
C MET A 83 -8.40 -8.29 14.82
N PHE A 84 -7.73 -7.49 14.01
CA PHE A 84 -6.70 -7.99 13.10
C PHE A 84 -5.38 -7.29 13.36
N GLU A 85 -4.31 -8.07 13.32
CA GLU A 85 -2.98 -7.52 13.16
C GLU A 85 -2.68 -7.51 11.67
N TYR A 86 -2.26 -6.35 11.16
CA TYR A 86 -1.92 -6.19 9.76
C TYR A 86 -0.40 -6.24 9.63
N VAL A 87 0.08 -7.21 8.84
CA VAL A 87 1.51 -7.41 8.63
C VAL A 87 1.84 -6.98 7.22
N TRP A 88 2.65 -5.95 7.10
CA TRP A 88 3.02 -5.35 5.82
C TRP A 88 4.37 -5.90 5.39
N ASP A 89 4.45 -6.35 4.13
CA ASP A 89 5.69 -6.92 3.61
C ASP A 89 6.55 -5.82 2.98
N MET A 90 7.58 -5.39 3.71
CA MET A 90 8.43 -4.29 3.27
C MET A 90 9.25 -4.63 2.04
N ARG A 91 9.62 -5.90 1.84
CA ARG A 91 10.36 -6.30 0.65
C ARG A 91 9.51 -6.16 -0.61
N VAL A 92 8.29 -6.61 -0.53
CA VAL A 92 7.35 -6.50 -1.64
C VAL A 92 7.02 -5.02 -1.88
N TYR A 93 6.86 -4.26 -0.80
CA TYR A 93 6.60 -2.83 -0.92
C TYR A 93 7.76 -2.11 -1.61
N ASP A 94 9.01 -2.44 -1.25
CA ASP A 94 10.18 -1.85 -1.90
C ASP A 94 10.18 -2.13 -3.39
N LYS A 95 9.80 -3.33 -3.78
CA LYS A 95 9.69 -3.67 -5.20
C LYS A 95 8.59 -2.85 -5.87
N LEU A 96 7.44 -2.68 -5.22
CA LEU A 96 6.36 -1.85 -5.75
C LEU A 96 6.84 -0.41 -5.94
N LEU A 97 7.58 0.12 -4.97
CA LEU A 97 8.12 1.47 -5.10
C LEU A 97 9.09 1.59 -6.28
N ARG A 98 9.88 0.56 -6.52
CA ARG A 98 10.73 0.52 -7.72
C ARG A 98 9.89 0.58 -8.99
N ILE A 99 8.82 -0.17 -9.04
CA ILE A 99 7.93 -0.21 -10.19
C ILE A 99 7.32 1.17 -10.45
N VAL A 100 6.73 1.77 -9.41
CA VAL A 100 6.02 3.04 -9.61
C VAL A 100 6.97 4.21 -9.84
N ASN A 101 8.25 4.04 -9.58
CA ASN A 101 9.25 5.07 -9.85
C ASN A 101 10.05 4.77 -11.12
N ALA A 102 9.75 3.68 -11.81
CA ALA A 102 10.53 3.25 -12.98
C ALA A 102 10.29 4.14 -14.18
N SER A 103 9.09 4.62 -14.37
CA SER A 103 8.73 5.39 -15.56
C SER A 103 8.56 6.86 -15.24
N ASN A 104 8.95 7.72 -16.18
CA ASN A 104 8.64 9.14 -16.12
C ASN A 104 7.30 9.46 -16.76
N SER A 105 6.71 8.47 -17.44
CA SER A 105 5.41 8.65 -18.08
C SER A 105 4.30 8.27 -17.12
N TYR A 106 3.54 9.25 -16.69
CA TYR A 106 2.40 9.06 -15.82
C TYR A 106 1.37 8.11 -16.44
N LEU A 107 1.09 8.28 -17.74
CA LEU A 107 0.11 7.43 -18.43
C LEU A 107 0.61 5.99 -18.56
N ALA A 108 1.88 5.81 -18.88
CA ALA A 108 2.43 4.46 -18.98
C ALA A 108 2.38 3.74 -17.64
N LEU A 109 2.66 4.46 -16.56
CA LEU A 109 2.60 3.89 -15.22
C LEU A 109 1.19 3.48 -14.84
N GLN A 110 0.22 4.34 -15.11
CA GLN A 110 -1.17 4.04 -14.80
C GLN A 110 -1.67 2.85 -15.61
N ASP A 111 -1.34 2.80 -16.90
CA ASP A 111 -1.74 1.68 -17.75
C ASP A 111 -1.14 0.38 -17.25
N PHE A 112 0.12 0.41 -16.86
CA PHE A 112 0.80 -0.78 -16.35
C PHE A 112 0.13 -1.29 -15.08
N CYS A 113 -0.07 -0.41 -14.11
CA CYS A 113 -0.64 -0.80 -12.81
C CYS A 113 -2.09 -1.25 -12.96
N ASP A 114 -2.87 -0.59 -13.80
CA ASP A 114 -4.25 -1.00 -14.04
C ASP A 114 -4.30 -2.39 -14.68
N ARG A 115 -3.46 -2.64 -15.68
CA ARG A 115 -3.44 -3.92 -16.35
C ARG A 115 -2.97 -5.04 -15.42
N VAL A 116 -1.84 -4.82 -14.74
CA VAL A 116 -1.19 -5.88 -13.97
C VAL A 116 -1.92 -6.14 -12.66
N PHE A 117 -2.24 -5.09 -11.91
CA PHE A 117 -2.78 -5.26 -10.56
C PHE A 117 -4.30 -5.26 -10.49
N GLU A 118 -4.98 -4.62 -11.44
CA GLU A 118 -6.44 -4.63 -11.44
C GLU A 118 -7.01 -5.71 -12.35
N LYS A 119 -6.63 -5.68 -13.63
CA LYS A 119 -7.23 -6.59 -14.61
C LYS A 119 -6.69 -8.01 -14.50
N GLU A 120 -5.37 -8.14 -14.45
CA GLU A 120 -4.73 -9.45 -14.35
C GLU A 120 -4.64 -9.96 -12.91
N GLN A 121 -4.85 -9.08 -11.95
CA GLN A 121 -4.84 -9.41 -10.52
C GLN A 121 -3.57 -10.13 -10.09
N ARG A 122 -2.44 -9.71 -10.62
CA ARG A 122 -1.15 -10.29 -10.29
C ARG A 122 -0.61 -9.69 -9.00
N SER A 123 0.30 -10.44 -8.37
CA SER A 123 1.02 -9.93 -7.22
C SER A 123 2.22 -9.10 -7.68
N VAL A 124 2.72 -8.26 -6.78
CA VAL A 124 3.91 -7.45 -7.07
C VAL A 124 5.10 -8.37 -7.37
N SER A 125 5.22 -9.46 -6.61
CA SER A 125 6.33 -10.39 -6.81
C SER A 125 6.35 -11.06 -8.18
N SER A 126 5.19 -11.14 -8.83
CA SER A 126 5.09 -11.76 -10.15
C SER A 126 5.59 -10.87 -11.28
N VAL A 127 5.78 -9.58 -11.01
CA VAL A 127 6.27 -8.64 -12.03
C VAL A 127 7.75 -8.95 -12.29
N THR A 128 8.10 -9.15 -13.56
CA THR A 128 9.47 -9.53 -13.92
C THR A 128 10.36 -8.31 -14.10
N GLU A 129 11.67 -8.54 -14.02
CA GLU A 129 12.63 -7.46 -14.26
C GLU A 129 12.51 -6.93 -15.69
N GLU A 130 12.17 -7.79 -16.65
CA GLU A 130 11.94 -7.37 -18.02
C GLU A 130 10.78 -6.38 -18.12
N GLU A 131 9.72 -6.66 -17.39
CA GLU A 131 8.55 -5.78 -17.37
C GLU A 131 8.90 -4.43 -16.79
N ILE A 132 9.69 -4.42 -15.71
CA ILE A 132 10.13 -3.18 -15.09
C ILE A 132 11.02 -2.39 -16.06
N GLU A 133 11.91 -3.09 -16.75
CA GLU A 133 12.81 -2.45 -17.70
C GLU A 133 12.04 -1.81 -18.86
N LYS A 134 11.04 -2.50 -19.36
CA LYS A 134 10.19 -1.92 -20.41
C LYS A 134 9.49 -0.65 -19.92
N LEU A 135 9.05 -0.66 -18.68
CA LEU A 135 8.40 0.50 -18.09
C LEU A 135 9.39 1.65 -17.94
N THR A 136 10.63 1.35 -17.62
CA THR A 136 11.69 2.35 -17.49
C THR A 136 11.93 3.08 -18.82
N ASN A 137 11.75 2.40 -19.92
CA ASN A 137 12.01 2.96 -21.24
C ASN A 137 10.84 3.78 -21.81
N GLN A 138 9.83 4.04 -21.01
CA GLN A 138 8.65 4.80 -21.48
C GLN A 138 8.61 6.25 -21.01
#